data_1f8cf1a15a6a9e43cb682100b8a8314a
#
_entry.id   1f8cf1a15a6a9e43cb682100b8a8314a
#
_cell.length_a   1.000
_cell.length_b   1.000
_cell.length_c   1.000
_cell.angle_alpha   90.00
_cell.angle_beta   90.00
_cell.angle_gamma   90.00
#
_symmetry.space_group_name_H-M   'P 1'
#
loop_
_entity.id
_entity.type
_entity.pdbx_description
1 polymer ?
#
loop_
_entity_poly.entity_id
_entity_poly.type
_entity_poly.pdbx_seq_one_letter_code
_entity_poly.pdbx_strand_id
1 'polypeptide(L)'
;SMMLDSGHGGSDPGAVYRGRREKDDTLRLTLAVGEILQENGIEVLYTRTTDVYLSPYERAVEANQAGVDFFLSIHRNSYPTDNEVMGVESLIYDLSGLKYQMAQEINEQLETVGFVDLGVKARPNLVVLKRTRMPAVLVEAGFINSDTDNELFDSNFQDIAQAIATGVLDTLENAGVLKEPETPVEQTKYRIQVGLFRNRNNAARQQETLEDRGFPAYIDQWK
;
A
#
# COMPACT_ATOMS: atom_id res chain seq x y z
N SER A 1 -10.35 9.26 6.19
CA SER A 1 -10.62 8.65 4.87
C SER A 1 -9.54 8.96 3.85
N MET A 2 -9.27 8.04 2.93
CA MET A 2 -8.23 8.15 1.92
C MET A 2 -8.69 7.61 0.58
N MET A 3 -8.39 8.32 -0.51
CA MET A 3 -8.48 7.80 -1.87
C MET A 3 -7.14 7.21 -2.28
N LEU A 4 -7.13 5.92 -2.61
CA LEU A 4 -5.99 5.27 -3.24
C LEU A 4 -6.18 5.24 -4.76
N ASP A 5 -5.16 5.69 -5.46
CA ASP A 5 -5.14 5.81 -6.91
C ASP A 5 -4.10 4.86 -7.51
N SER A 6 -4.57 3.89 -8.28
CA SER A 6 -3.68 3.03 -9.06
C SER A 6 -3.36 3.71 -10.38
N GLY A 7 -2.12 4.14 -10.57
CA GLY A 7 -1.70 4.79 -11.81
C GLY A 7 -2.04 3.98 -13.06
N HIS A 8 -2.33 4.67 -14.17
CA HIS A 8 -2.66 4.07 -15.47
C HIS A 8 -3.91 3.17 -15.44
N GLY A 9 -4.05 2.25 -16.41
CA GLY A 9 -5.17 1.30 -16.48
C GLY A 9 -5.83 1.24 -17.86
N GLY A 10 -6.49 0.13 -18.16
CA GLY A 10 -7.20 -0.08 -19.42
C GLY A 10 -6.30 0.09 -20.64
N SER A 11 -6.60 1.09 -21.48
CA SER A 11 -5.84 1.41 -22.69
C SER A 11 -4.49 2.09 -22.44
N ASP A 12 -4.26 2.61 -21.22
CA ASP A 12 -2.98 3.21 -20.81
C ASP A 12 -2.17 2.20 -19.99
N PRO A 13 -1.13 1.57 -20.59
CA PRO A 13 -0.30 0.60 -19.88
C PRO A 13 0.67 1.24 -18.87
N GLY A 14 0.86 2.57 -18.89
CA GLY A 14 2.00 3.23 -18.28
C GLY A 14 3.31 2.85 -18.94
N ALA A 15 4.41 2.91 -18.21
CA ALA A 15 5.69 2.45 -18.69
C ALA A 15 5.67 0.92 -18.88
N VAL A 16 6.39 0.47 -19.92
CA VAL A 16 6.46 -0.95 -20.28
C VAL A 16 7.93 -1.38 -20.44
N TYR A 17 8.30 -2.43 -19.71
CA TYR A 17 9.64 -2.99 -19.78
C TYR A 17 9.61 -4.51 -19.90
N ARG A 18 10.15 -5.07 -20.98
CA ARG A 18 10.19 -6.54 -21.24
C ARG A 18 8.83 -7.24 -21.05
N GLY A 19 7.73 -6.55 -21.43
CA GLY A 19 6.37 -7.07 -21.29
C GLY A 19 5.70 -6.81 -19.92
N ARG A 20 6.44 -6.34 -18.92
CA ARG A 20 5.90 -5.85 -17.65
C ARG A 20 5.25 -4.48 -17.90
N ARG A 21 4.03 -4.30 -17.43
CA ARG A 21 3.26 -3.06 -17.59
C ARG A 21 3.06 -2.40 -16.23
N GLU A 22 3.32 -1.12 -16.14
CA GLU A 22 3.15 -0.34 -14.91
C GLU A 22 1.74 -0.47 -14.33
N LYS A 23 0.70 -0.40 -15.17
CA LYS A 23 -0.69 -0.50 -14.74
C LYS A 23 -1.04 -1.76 -13.94
N ASP A 24 -0.34 -2.88 -14.21
CA ASP A 24 -0.59 -4.15 -13.52
C ASP A 24 0.07 -4.14 -12.14
N ASP A 25 1.29 -3.63 -12.05
CA ASP A 25 2.02 -3.48 -10.78
C ASP A 25 1.32 -2.49 -9.86
N THR A 26 0.92 -1.34 -10.39
CA THR A 26 0.25 -0.30 -9.60
C THR A 26 -1.08 -0.78 -9.05
N LEU A 27 -1.88 -1.51 -9.83
CA LEU A 27 -3.15 -2.07 -9.37
C LEU A 27 -2.94 -3.04 -8.21
N ARG A 28 -2.02 -4.01 -8.39
CA ARG A 28 -1.72 -5.00 -7.35
C ARG A 28 -1.25 -4.33 -6.06
N LEU A 29 -0.31 -3.39 -6.16
CA LEU A 29 0.27 -2.74 -5.00
C LEU A 29 -0.74 -1.84 -4.29
N THR A 30 -1.54 -1.07 -5.04
CA THR A 30 -2.58 -0.23 -4.47
C THR A 30 -3.62 -1.03 -3.67
N LEU A 31 -4.06 -2.17 -4.19
CA LEU A 31 -5.01 -3.03 -3.49
C LEU A 31 -4.41 -3.61 -2.21
N ALA A 32 -3.16 -4.07 -2.25
CA ALA A 32 -2.48 -4.59 -1.06
C ALA A 32 -2.27 -3.51 0.02
N VAL A 33 -1.85 -2.30 -0.36
CA VAL A 33 -1.74 -1.16 0.56
C VAL A 33 -3.10 -0.82 1.17
N GLY A 34 -4.15 -0.82 0.36
CA GLY A 34 -5.49 -0.50 0.82
C GLY A 34 -6.06 -1.51 1.80
N GLU A 35 -5.78 -2.81 1.61
CA GLU A 35 -6.16 -3.86 2.56
C GLU A 35 -5.52 -3.61 3.93
N ILE A 36 -4.21 -3.33 3.97
CA ILE A 36 -3.49 -3.03 5.22
C ILE A 36 -4.05 -1.78 5.90
N LEU A 37 -4.30 -0.71 5.15
CA LEU A 37 -4.87 0.52 5.70
C LEU A 37 -6.28 0.31 6.28
N GLN A 38 -7.12 -0.48 5.60
CA GLN A 38 -8.47 -0.83 6.08
C GLN A 38 -8.42 -1.66 7.36
N GLU A 39 -7.50 -2.62 7.47
CA GLU A 39 -7.25 -3.40 8.68
C GLU A 39 -6.83 -2.52 9.86
N ASN A 40 -6.20 -1.36 9.59
CA ASN A 40 -5.83 -0.36 10.58
C ASN A 40 -6.86 0.77 10.75
N GLY A 41 -8.11 0.55 10.31
CA GLY A 41 -9.24 1.44 10.57
C GLY A 41 -9.32 2.67 9.67
N ILE A 42 -8.57 2.73 8.57
CA ILE A 42 -8.68 3.80 7.58
C ILE A 42 -9.83 3.46 6.62
N GLU A 43 -10.74 4.39 6.42
CA GLU A 43 -11.72 4.30 5.33
C GLU A 43 -11.01 4.54 4.00
N VAL A 44 -10.94 3.48 3.16
CA VAL A 44 -10.26 3.52 1.86
C VAL A 44 -11.25 3.46 0.72
N LEU A 45 -11.14 4.43 -0.19
CA LEU A 45 -11.78 4.43 -1.50
C LEU A 45 -10.70 4.27 -2.59
N TYR A 46 -11.11 3.78 -3.74
CA TYR A 46 -10.20 3.52 -4.85
C TYR A 46 -10.68 4.22 -6.12
N THR A 47 -9.77 4.78 -6.90
CA THR A 47 -10.09 5.27 -8.24
C THR A 47 -10.42 4.13 -9.19
N ARG A 48 -9.73 2.99 -9.03
CA ARG A 48 -10.02 1.74 -9.73
C ARG A 48 -9.62 0.52 -8.91
N THR A 49 -10.36 -0.56 -9.07
CA THR A 49 -10.06 -1.89 -8.50
C THR A 49 -9.92 -2.97 -9.58
N THR A 50 -10.02 -2.57 -10.84
CA THR A 50 -9.90 -3.42 -12.02
C THR A 50 -9.07 -2.73 -13.10
N ASP A 51 -8.81 -3.41 -14.22
CA ASP A 51 -8.04 -2.85 -15.34
C ASP A 51 -8.93 -1.94 -16.22
N VAL A 52 -9.29 -0.77 -15.71
CA VAL A 52 -10.04 0.27 -16.42
C VAL A 52 -9.20 1.54 -16.55
N TYR A 53 -9.45 2.31 -17.61
CA TYR A 53 -8.80 3.60 -17.83
C TYR A 53 -9.58 4.71 -17.13
N LEU A 54 -8.85 5.56 -16.40
CA LEU A 54 -9.31 6.85 -15.91
C LEU A 54 -8.23 7.90 -16.24
N SER A 55 -8.64 9.01 -16.78
CA SER A 55 -7.71 10.13 -17.00
C SER A 55 -7.24 10.71 -15.67
N PRO A 56 -6.04 11.33 -15.61
CA PRO A 56 -5.57 11.97 -14.38
C PRO A 56 -6.53 13.04 -13.82
N TYR A 57 -7.32 13.67 -14.68
CA TYR A 57 -8.33 14.64 -14.28
C TYR A 57 -9.52 13.96 -13.57
N GLU A 58 -10.04 12.87 -14.13
CA GLU A 58 -11.15 12.09 -13.53
C GLU A 58 -10.76 11.58 -12.14
N ARG A 59 -9.55 11.05 -11.95
CA ARG A 59 -9.03 10.62 -10.63
C ARG A 59 -9.09 11.72 -9.58
N ALA A 60 -8.64 12.92 -9.93
CA ALA A 60 -8.70 14.07 -9.04
C ALA A 60 -10.15 14.52 -8.76
N VAL A 61 -11.03 14.47 -9.77
CA VAL A 61 -12.45 14.81 -9.61
C VAL A 61 -13.14 13.83 -8.68
N GLU A 62 -12.92 12.53 -8.84
CA GLU A 62 -13.49 11.49 -7.97
C GLU A 62 -13.06 11.70 -6.51
N ALA A 63 -11.77 11.91 -6.26
CA ALA A 63 -11.28 12.19 -4.91
C ALA A 63 -11.92 13.45 -4.31
N ASN A 64 -12.03 14.53 -5.09
CA ASN A 64 -12.66 15.78 -4.65
C ASN A 64 -14.17 15.63 -4.38
N GLN A 65 -14.87 14.82 -5.17
CA GLN A 65 -16.30 14.55 -4.99
C GLN A 65 -16.58 13.65 -3.80
N ALA A 66 -15.71 12.67 -3.57
CA ALA A 66 -15.78 11.79 -2.41
C ALA A 66 -15.49 12.54 -1.09
N GLY A 67 -14.77 13.67 -1.16
CA GLY A 67 -14.47 14.49 0.01
C GLY A 67 -13.52 13.81 0.99
N VAL A 68 -12.64 12.93 0.50
CA VAL A 68 -11.64 12.23 1.32
C VAL A 68 -10.61 13.20 1.90
N ASP A 69 -9.99 12.79 3.00
CA ASP A 69 -9.02 13.62 3.72
C ASP A 69 -7.63 13.59 3.07
N PHE A 70 -7.28 12.49 2.38
CA PHE A 70 -5.98 12.28 1.74
C PHE A 70 -6.13 11.59 0.39
N PHE A 71 -5.14 11.83 -0.49
CA PHE A 71 -5.01 11.16 -1.79
C PHE A 71 -3.62 10.56 -1.92
N LEU A 72 -3.52 9.27 -2.21
CA LEU A 72 -2.27 8.56 -2.44
C LEU A 72 -2.32 7.85 -3.79
N SER A 73 -1.47 8.28 -4.73
CA SER A 73 -1.30 7.67 -6.05
C SER A 73 -0.07 6.77 -6.05
N ILE A 74 -0.18 5.58 -6.62
CA ILE A 74 0.91 4.61 -6.70
C ILE A 74 1.28 4.38 -8.15
N HIS A 75 2.58 4.53 -8.44
CA HIS A 75 3.21 4.43 -9.74
C HIS A 75 4.49 3.60 -9.69
N ARG A 76 5.04 3.28 -10.85
CA ARG A 76 6.39 2.76 -11.08
C ARG A 76 7.13 3.69 -12.01
N ASN A 77 8.25 4.22 -11.56
CA ASN A 77 9.06 5.15 -12.34
C ASN A 77 9.68 4.50 -13.57
N SER A 78 10.10 5.30 -14.52
CA SER A 78 10.91 4.85 -15.65
C SER A 78 11.98 5.89 -15.99
N TYR A 79 13.12 5.41 -16.51
CA TYR A 79 14.22 6.26 -16.95
C TYR A 79 14.48 6.01 -18.46
N PRO A 80 15.00 7.00 -19.22
CA PRO A 80 15.24 6.82 -20.65
C PRO A 80 16.18 5.67 -21.00
N THR A 81 17.11 5.33 -20.12
CA THR A 81 18.06 4.23 -20.28
C THR A 81 17.78 3.15 -19.26
N ASP A 82 17.66 1.89 -19.70
CA ASP A 82 17.41 0.74 -18.84
C ASP A 82 18.57 0.51 -17.86
N ASN A 83 18.23 0.14 -16.61
CA ASN A 83 19.19 -0.21 -15.55
C ASN A 83 20.18 0.90 -15.15
N GLU A 84 19.92 2.16 -15.52
CA GLU A 84 20.79 3.28 -15.15
C GLU A 84 20.37 3.91 -13.82
N VAL A 85 19.07 3.96 -13.54
CA VAL A 85 18.51 4.53 -12.30
C VAL A 85 17.65 3.49 -11.59
N MET A 86 17.74 3.46 -10.27
CA MET A 86 16.95 2.60 -9.40
C MET A 86 16.57 3.36 -8.12
N GLY A 87 15.55 2.88 -7.41
CA GLY A 87 15.11 3.43 -6.14
C GLY A 87 13.70 3.98 -6.18
N VAL A 88 13.29 4.58 -5.08
CA VAL A 88 11.95 5.15 -4.86
C VAL A 88 12.02 6.65 -4.73
N GLU A 89 10.95 7.33 -5.13
CA GLU A 89 10.76 8.75 -4.88
C GLU A 89 9.29 9.05 -4.65
N SER A 90 9.00 10.08 -3.86
CA SER A 90 7.65 10.58 -3.69
C SER A 90 7.51 11.98 -4.27
N LEU A 91 6.41 12.18 -4.99
CA LEU A 91 6.11 13.43 -5.69
C LEU A 91 4.92 14.11 -5.00
N ILE A 92 5.05 15.42 -4.77
CA ILE A 92 4.03 16.25 -4.13
C ILE A 92 3.91 17.58 -4.85
N TYR A 93 2.82 18.32 -4.60
CA TYR A 93 2.60 19.62 -5.24
C TYR A 93 3.68 20.64 -4.84
N ASP A 94 3.94 20.77 -3.53
CA ASP A 94 4.98 21.62 -2.94
C ASP A 94 5.55 20.94 -1.68
N LEU A 95 6.77 21.28 -1.30
CA LEU A 95 7.51 20.66 -0.19
C LEU A 95 7.06 21.23 1.17
N SER A 96 5.77 21.05 1.50
CA SER A 96 5.22 21.59 2.75
C SER A 96 4.06 20.77 3.31
N GLY A 97 3.84 20.92 4.63
CA GLY A 97 2.70 20.37 5.35
C GLY A 97 2.71 18.84 5.45
N LEU A 98 1.55 18.29 5.78
CA LEU A 98 1.40 16.87 6.10
C LEU A 98 1.72 15.93 4.92
N LYS A 99 1.43 16.36 3.68
CA LYS A 99 1.82 15.62 2.47
C LYS A 99 3.33 15.43 2.34
N TYR A 100 4.13 16.42 2.80
CA TYR A 100 5.59 16.31 2.76
C TYR A 100 6.09 15.31 3.81
N GLN A 101 5.54 15.36 5.02
CA GLN A 101 5.86 14.40 6.07
C GLN A 101 5.50 12.97 5.64
N MET A 102 4.27 12.77 5.10
CA MET A 102 3.83 11.48 4.59
C MET A 102 4.74 10.94 3.48
N ALA A 103 5.14 11.80 2.56
CA ALA A 103 6.05 11.42 1.48
C ALA A 103 7.44 11.00 2.00
N GLN A 104 7.95 11.69 3.03
CA GLN A 104 9.21 11.32 3.67
C GLN A 104 9.10 9.97 4.41
N GLU A 105 8.09 9.81 5.26
CA GLU A 105 7.87 8.56 6.00
C GLU A 105 7.71 7.36 5.06
N ILE A 106 6.94 7.51 3.97
CA ILE A 106 6.80 6.45 2.97
C ILE A 106 8.15 6.08 2.34
N ASN A 107 8.96 7.07 1.95
CA ASN A 107 10.28 6.80 1.37
C ASN A 107 11.22 6.12 2.37
N GLU A 108 11.25 6.59 3.62
CA GLU A 108 12.07 6.01 4.69
C GLU A 108 11.67 4.55 4.96
N GLN A 109 10.38 4.25 4.99
CA GLN A 109 9.91 2.87 5.14
C GLN A 109 10.30 2.00 3.94
N LEU A 110 10.20 2.50 2.71
CA LEU A 110 10.62 1.78 1.50
C LEU A 110 12.14 1.55 1.46
N GLU A 111 12.94 2.47 2.00
CA GLU A 111 14.39 2.27 2.16
C GLU A 111 14.68 1.07 3.07
N THR A 112 13.90 0.84 4.13
CA THR A 112 14.07 -0.33 5.01
C THR A 112 13.83 -1.66 4.29
N VAL A 113 13.04 -1.67 3.22
CA VAL A 113 12.81 -2.85 2.37
C VAL A 113 13.99 -3.12 1.44
N GLY A 114 14.85 -2.13 1.20
CA GLY A 114 16.06 -2.24 0.40
C GLY A 114 16.12 -1.33 -0.83
N PHE A 115 15.14 -0.47 -1.04
CA PHE A 115 15.21 0.54 -2.10
C PHE A 115 16.17 1.67 -1.76
N VAL A 116 16.74 2.28 -2.79
CA VAL A 116 17.44 3.56 -2.65
C VAL A 116 16.41 4.68 -2.55
N ASP A 117 16.47 5.50 -1.50
CA ASP A 117 15.62 6.69 -1.40
C ASP A 117 16.20 7.83 -2.28
N LEU A 118 15.44 8.24 -3.29
CA LEU A 118 15.75 9.35 -4.19
C LEU A 118 15.12 10.68 -3.73
N GLY A 119 14.48 10.66 -2.57
CA GLY A 119 13.90 11.82 -1.90
C GLY A 119 12.51 12.21 -2.39
N VAL A 120 12.01 13.26 -1.76
CA VAL A 120 10.71 13.87 -2.08
C VAL A 120 10.92 15.05 -3.02
N LYS A 121 10.12 15.11 -4.11
CA LYS A 121 10.25 16.14 -5.14
C LYS A 121 8.95 16.88 -5.40
N ALA A 122 9.04 18.21 -5.56
CA ALA A 122 7.89 19.00 -5.98
C ALA A 122 7.59 18.80 -7.47
N ARG A 123 6.32 18.52 -7.79
CA ARG A 123 5.80 18.34 -9.16
C ARG A 123 4.45 19.04 -9.33
N PRO A 124 4.44 20.39 -9.28
CA PRO A 124 3.18 21.16 -9.29
C PRO A 124 2.40 21.05 -10.61
N ASN A 125 3.00 20.47 -11.64
CA ASN A 125 2.35 20.31 -12.96
C ASN A 125 1.64 18.96 -13.11
N LEU A 126 1.84 17.99 -12.22
CA LEU A 126 1.12 16.73 -12.28
C LEU A 126 -0.35 16.95 -11.94
N VAL A 127 -1.24 16.50 -12.81
CA VAL A 127 -2.67 16.80 -12.74
C VAL A 127 -3.27 16.30 -11.42
N VAL A 128 -2.97 15.07 -11.01
CA VAL A 128 -3.49 14.48 -9.77
C VAL A 128 -3.02 15.23 -8.52
N LEU A 129 -1.81 15.80 -8.52
CA LEU A 129 -1.29 16.60 -7.41
C LEU A 129 -1.82 18.05 -7.43
N LYS A 130 -2.08 18.58 -8.63
CA LYS A 130 -2.53 19.98 -8.84
C LYS A 130 -4.03 20.14 -8.63
N ARG A 131 -4.83 19.14 -8.98
CA ARG A 131 -6.29 19.23 -9.04
C ARG A 131 -7.01 18.63 -7.85
N THR A 132 -6.34 17.83 -7.05
CA THR A 132 -6.84 17.37 -5.74
C THR A 132 -6.85 18.53 -4.76
N ARG A 133 -7.86 18.56 -3.87
CA ARG A 133 -8.06 19.63 -2.87
C ARG A 133 -7.52 19.27 -1.49
N MET A 134 -7.27 17.98 -1.27
CA MET A 134 -6.69 17.42 -0.06
C MET A 134 -5.17 17.24 -0.20
N PRO A 135 -4.42 17.00 0.89
CA PRO A 135 -3.03 16.55 0.82
C PRO A 135 -2.89 15.34 -0.10
N ALA A 136 -2.00 15.43 -1.08
CA ALA A 136 -1.81 14.42 -2.12
C ALA A 136 -0.34 14.06 -2.25
N VAL A 137 -0.07 12.75 -2.31
CA VAL A 137 1.25 12.16 -2.56
C VAL A 137 1.15 11.20 -3.74
N LEU A 138 2.16 11.21 -4.61
CA LEU A 138 2.36 10.19 -5.63
C LEU A 138 3.67 9.48 -5.32
N VAL A 139 3.58 8.17 -5.12
CA VAL A 139 4.73 7.30 -4.81
C VAL A 139 5.17 6.58 -6.07
N GLU A 140 6.43 6.73 -6.42
CA GLU A 140 7.12 5.97 -7.45
C GLU A 140 7.84 4.78 -6.78
N ALA A 141 7.19 3.62 -6.76
CA ALA A 141 7.65 2.41 -6.06
C ALA A 141 8.69 1.63 -6.89
N GLY A 142 9.84 2.22 -7.11
CA GLY A 142 10.94 1.68 -7.93
C GLY A 142 10.78 1.95 -9.43
N PHE A 143 11.88 1.76 -10.17
CA PHE A 143 11.90 1.93 -11.62
C PHE A 143 11.51 0.62 -12.31
N ILE A 144 10.48 0.68 -13.17
CA ILE A 144 10.00 -0.51 -13.89
C ILE A 144 11.05 -1.06 -14.88
N ASN A 145 11.96 -0.21 -15.35
CA ASN A 145 13.07 -0.60 -16.22
C ASN A 145 14.42 -0.72 -15.51
N SER A 146 14.38 -0.98 -14.20
CA SER A 146 15.49 -1.46 -13.38
C SER A 146 15.27 -2.93 -13.02
N ASP A 147 16.17 -3.81 -13.45
CA ASP A 147 16.11 -5.24 -13.10
C ASP A 147 16.25 -5.44 -11.58
N THR A 148 17.06 -4.63 -10.91
CA THR A 148 17.21 -4.64 -9.44
C THR A 148 15.92 -4.27 -8.72
N ASP A 149 15.26 -3.17 -9.13
CA ASP A 149 14.00 -2.76 -8.53
C ASP A 149 12.88 -3.76 -8.80
N ASN A 150 12.88 -4.40 -9.99
CA ASN A 150 11.91 -5.43 -10.31
C ASN A 150 12.11 -6.70 -9.48
N GLU A 151 13.35 -7.13 -9.26
CA GLU A 151 13.65 -8.25 -8.38
C GLU A 151 13.19 -7.96 -6.94
N LEU A 152 13.50 -6.77 -6.44
CA LEU A 152 13.07 -6.34 -5.10
C LEU A 152 11.53 -6.26 -5.00
N PHE A 153 10.87 -5.68 -6.02
CA PHE A 153 9.42 -5.56 -6.07
C PHE A 153 8.71 -6.93 -6.06
N ASP A 154 9.25 -7.91 -6.78
CA ASP A 154 8.66 -9.25 -6.86
C ASP A 154 8.95 -10.08 -5.61
N SER A 155 10.16 -9.99 -5.06
CA SER A 155 10.58 -10.77 -3.89
C SER A 155 10.00 -10.27 -2.58
N ASN A 156 9.82 -8.94 -2.44
CA ASN A 156 9.42 -8.28 -1.20
C ASN A 156 8.07 -7.55 -1.34
N PHE A 157 7.18 -8.03 -2.22
CA PHE A 157 5.94 -7.34 -2.55
C PHE A 157 5.09 -6.97 -1.33
N GLN A 158 4.93 -7.88 -0.38
CA GLN A 158 4.14 -7.63 0.83
C GLN A 158 4.84 -6.62 1.76
N ASP A 159 6.17 -6.68 1.87
CA ASP A 159 6.93 -5.74 2.67
C ASP A 159 6.87 -4.32 2.08
N ILE A 160 6.84 -4.20 0.74
CA ILE A 160 6.64 -2.92 0.05
C ILE A 160 5.24 -2.35 0.34
N ALA A 161 4.20 -3.18 0.27
CA ALA A 161 2.84 -2.75 0.60
C ALA A 161 2.75 -2.32 2.08
N GLN A 162 3.37 -3.09 2.98
CA GLN A 162 3.43 -2.77 4.40
C GLN A 162 4.21 -1.47 4.66
N ALA A 163 5.34 -1.26 3.99
CA ALA A 163 6.16 -0.05 4.13
C ALA A 163 5.37 1.21 3.75
N ILE A 164 4.67 1.19 2.59
CA ILE A 164 3.83 2.31 2.17
C ILE A 164 2.71 2.56 3.20
N ALA A 165 2.01 1.52 3.63
CA ALA A 165 0.94 1.65 4.61
C ALA A 165 1.46 2.17 5.96
N THR A 166 2.62 1.68 6.43
CA THR A 166 3.26 2.13 7.67
C THR A 166 3.60 3.61 7.59
N GLY A 167 4.24 4.09 6.52
CA GLY A 167 4.55 5.50 6.35
C GLY A 167 3.32 6.42 6.39
N VAL A 168 2.20 5.95 5.83
CA VAL A 168 0.90 6.64 5.96
C VAL A 168 0.42 6.66 7.40
N LEU A 169 0.38 5.51 8.07
CA LEU A 169 -0.14 5.37 9.44
C LEU A 169 0.70 6.18 10.44
N ASP A 170 2.01 6.07 10.39
CA ASP A 170 2.94 6.83 11.25
C ASP A 170 2.75 8.33 11.09
N THR A 171 2.57 8.80 9.85
CA THR A 171 2.28 10.22 9.59
C THR A 171 0.96 10.65 10.22
N LEU A 172 -0.10 9.86 10.08
CA LEU A 172 -1.42 10.20 10.62
C LEU A 172 -1.45 10.14 12.14
N GLU A 173 -0.74 9.20 12.75
CA GLU A 173 -0.57 9.09 14.20
C GLU A 173 0.21 10.28 14.75
N ASN A 174 1.38 10.59 14.19
CA ASN A 174 2.23 11.71 14.59
C ASN A 174 1.52 13.06 14.44
N ALA A 175 0.62 13.18 13.47
CA ALA A 175 -0.19 14.38 13.28
C ALA A 175 -1.43 14.45 14.18
N GLY A 176 -1.70 13.41 14.99
CA GLY A 176 -2.89 13.32 15.84
C GLY A 176 -4.20 13.21 15.04
N VAL A 177 -4.12 12.79 13.79
CA VAL A 177 -5.28 12.55 12.91
C VAL A 177 -5.94 11.22 13.23
N LEU A 178 -5.13 10.20 13.52
CA LEU A 178 -5.62 8.97 14.12
C LEU A 178 -5.80 9.25 15.63
N LYS A 179 -7.05 9.35 16.04
CA LYS A 179 -7.35 9.28 17.47
C LYS A 179 -7.08 7.86 17.92
N GLU A 180 -6.30 7.68 18.99
CA GLU A 180 -6.35 6.41 19.72
C GLU A 180 -7.81 6.07 19.99
N PRO A 181 -8.25 4.83 19.76
CA PRO A 181 -9.59 4.42 20.12
C PRO A 181 -9.77 4.74 21.62
N GLU A 182 -10.72 5.59 21.94
CA GLU A 182 -11.04 6.03 23.34
C GLU A 182 -11.46 4.86 24.24
N THR A 183 -11.53 3.67 23.69
CA THR A 183 -11.71 2.39 24.40
C THR A 183 -10.87 1.34 23.68
N PRO A 184 -10.27 0.37 24.39
CA PRO A 184 -9.71 -0.78 23.72
C PRO A 184 -10.84 -1.36 22.87
N VAL A 185 -10.70 -1.33 21.54
CA VAL A 185 -11.55 -2.13 20.66
C VAL A 185 -11.32 -3.55 21.18
N GLU A 186 -12.34 -4.10 21.85
CA GLU A 186 -12.31 -5.50 22.21
C GLU A 186 -12.08 -6.23 20.88
N GLN A 187 -10.84 -6.66 20.67
CA GLN A 187 -10.47 -7.35 19.43
C GLN A 187 -11.43 -8.50 19.32
N THR A 188 -12.37 -8.40 18.40
CA THR A 188 -13.32 -9.48 18.15
C THR A 188 -12.49 -10.65 17.64
N LYS A 189 -12.09 -11.51 18.56
CA LYS A 189 -11.30 -12.69 18.23
C LYS A 189 -12.24 -13.70 17.62
N TYR A 190 -12.02 -14.01 16.36
CA TYR A 190 -12.69 -15.10 15.70
C TYR A 190 -11.94 -16.41 15.98
N ARG A 191 -12.65 -17.39 16.50
CA ARG A 191 -12.11 -18.75 16.69
C ARG A 191 -12.51 -19.59 15.48
N ILE A 192 -11.52 -20.14 14.77
CA ILE A 192 -11.74 -21.16 13.76
C ILE A 192 -11.57 -22.52 14.44
N GLN A 193 -12.63 -23.31 14.48
CA GLN A 193 -12.56 -24.68 14.99
C GLN A 193 -12.13 -25.63 13.88
N VAL A 194 -10.95 -26.24 14.01
CA VAL A 194 -10.32 -27.07 12.97
C VAL A 194 -10.72 -28.55 13.09
N GLY A 195 -11.40 -28.96 14.17
CA GLY A 195 -11.88 -30.30 14.36
C GLY A 195 -12.54 -30.53 15.72
N LEU A 196 -13.36 -31.57 15.80
CA LEU A 196 -13.94 -32.08 17.05
C LEU A 196 -13.51 -33.54 17.23
N PHE A 197 -12.79 -33.84 18.30
CA PHE A 197 -12.19 -35.14 18.56
C PHE A 197 -12.74 -35.75 19.85
N ARG A 198 -13.16 -37.01 19.79
CA ARG A 198 -13.57 -37.78 20.99
C ARG A 198 -12.36 -38.31 21.78
N ASN A 199 -11.20 -38.39 21.14
CA ASN A 199 -9.96 -38.89 21.74
C ASN A 199 -8.94 -37.75 21.81
N ARG A 200 -8.44 -37.44 23.01
CA ARG A 200 -7.47 -36.37 23.26
C ARG A 200 -6.17 -36.56 22.47
N ASN A 201 -5.71 -37.78 22.26
CA ASN A 201 -4.48 -38.06 21.51
C ASN A 201 -4.62 -37.66 20.01
N ASN A 202 -5.83 -37.80 19.44
CA ASN A 202 -6.08 -37.36 18.07
C ASN A 202 -6.13 -35.85 17.97
N ALA A 203 -6.67 -35.14 18.97
CA ALA A 203 -6.61 -33.71 19.05
C ALA A 203 -5.17 -33.21 19.18
N ALA A 204 -4.33 -33.88 20.02
CA ALA A 204 -2.92 -33.53 20.19
C ALA A 204 -2.10 -33.64 18.89
N ARG A 205 -2.33 -34.72 18.10
CA ARG A 205 -1.67 -34.86 16.80
C ARG A 205 -2.08 -33.75 15.81
N GLN A 206 -3.34 -33.35 15.84
CA GLN A 206 -3.81 -32.24 14.98
C GLN A 206 -3.21 -30.91 15.42
N GLN A 207 -3.08 -30.68 16.73
CA GLN A 207 -2.40 -29.51 17.28
C GLN A 207 -0.95 -29.47 16.79
N GLU A 208 -0.20 -30.54 16.97
CA GLU A 208 1.19 -30.66 16.53
C GLU A 208 1.34 -30.39 15.01
N THR A 209 0.43 -30.95 14.20
CA THR A 209 0.42 -30.71 12.75
C THR A 209 0.19 -29.25 12.37
N LEU A 210 -0.61 -28.51 13.14
CA LEU A 210 -0.87 -27.07 12.91
C LEU A 210 0.33 -26.23 13.36
N GLU A 211 0.91 -26.55 14.53
CA GLU A 211 2.08 -25.87 15.07
C GLU A 211 3.31 -26.05 14.15
N ASP A 212 3.51 -27.25 13.59
CA ASP A 212 4.57 -27.52 12.60
C ASP A 212 4.41 -26.70 11.30
N ARG A 213 3.20 -26.23 11.02
CA ARG A 213 2.89 -25.38 9.88
C ARG A 213 2.86 -23.88 10.23
N GLY A 214 3.26 -23.51 11.44
CA GLY A 214 3.33 -22.14 11.91
C GLY A 214 2.02 -21.56 12.44
N PHE A 215 0.97 -22.39 12.64
CA PHE A 215 -0.31 -21.96 13.21
C PHE A 215 -0.36 -22.29 14.71
N PRO A 216 -0.43 -21.33 15.62
CA PRO A 216 -0.63 -21.61 17.04
C PRO A 216 -1.99 -22.29 17.24
N ALA A 217 -2.01 -23.45 17.91
CA ALA A 217 -3.21 -24.22 18.12
C ALA A 217 -3.39 -24.59 19.60
N TYR A 218 -4.64 -24.66 20.04
CA TYR A 218 -5.00 -24.99 21.41
C TYR A 218 -6.08 -26.06 21.44
N ILE A 219 -5.98 -26.98 22.41
CA ILE A 219 -7.02 -27.97 22.68
C ILE A 219 -7.92 -27.43 23.79
N ASP A 220 -9.20 -27.27 23.47
CA ASP A 220 -10.23 -26.88 24.42
C ASP A 220 -11.19 -28.07 24.72
N GLN A 221 -11.66 -28.18 25.96
CA GLN A 221 -12.61 -29.23 26.34
C GLN A 221 -14.03 -28.67 26.30
N TRP A 222 -14.83 -29.19 25.40
CA TRP A 222 -16.28 -28.97 25.44
C TRP A 222 -16.97 -29.96 26.39
N LYS A 223 -17.79 -29.39 27.28
CA LYS A 223 -18.72 -30.15 28.11
C LYS A 223 -20.05 -30.30 27.41
#